data_c10bf163d118151e4c69b2a457290280
#
_entry.id   c10bf163d118151e4c69b2a457290280
#
_cell.length_a   1.000
_cell.length_b   1.000
_cell.length_c   1.000
_cell.angle_alpha   90.00
_cell.angle_beta   90.00
_cell.angle_gamma   90.00
#
_symmetry.space_group_name_H-M   'P 1'
#
loop_
_entity.id
_entity.type
_entity.pdbx_description
1 polymer ?
#
loop_
_entity_poly.entity_id
_entity_poly.type
_entity_poly.pdbx_seq_one_letter_code
_entity_poly.pdbx_strand_id
1 'polypeptide(L)'
;MNNNPMEIGVPMQRLIGFLVFLFPFLSLITPSGIGFSSIVFVLAALCVPRKAWGALSPHWRDIRWVVAAFAFNLLFALVCVLARPETDGSYLDKPSRMLMGLSACALVLLAKPKRAVLWWGVAAGAVAALPFVAWQRIVQDVLRPGGFLNPITFGDLALCLALVALAAAIDYRHSTRKAILPALGAVAGLAAMITTGTRGGWVALALAALLFLTYARLLKSRRVRLLVVGSFALFASTFFIPATGMLQRVGQGVYDVQTWMDGGSAFTNVGIRLELWSGARYLIEDKPLFGRDPETLRADLRQLVEQGKLQDVVLAPEHLHNDALQALATGGVFGLLAWAGILVAPFAFFARALGRGAYRGETPLSPQAAQQFAPALAGMLVVLGYFSFGLTEVIFWSLKGSMFYALMVFLLMGFCLNAKANLDNKHGQ
;
A
#
# COMPACT_ATOMS: atom_id res chain seq x y z
N MET A 1 -30.12 -1.94 -33.21
CA MET A 1 -29.17 -1.46 -32.20
C MET A 1 -29.53 -2.10 -30.87
N ASN A 2 -28.84 -3.16 -30.48
CA ASN A 2 -29.06 -3.82 -29.18
C ASN A 2 -28.47 -2.92 -28.09
N ASN A 3 -29.29 -2.06 -27.51
CA ASN A 3 -28.90 -1.31 -26.31
C ASN A 3 -28.86 -2.26 -25.12
N ASN A 4 -27.72 -2.90 -24.90
CA ASN A 4 -27.47 -3.60 -23.64
C ASN A 4 -27.51 -2.54 -22.52
N PRO A 5 -28.47 -2.58 -21.57
CA PRO A 5 -28.70 -1.53 -20.58
C PRO A 5 -27.49 -1.32 -19.64
N MET A 6 -26.50 -2.19 -19.70
CA MET A 6 -25.27 -2.15 -18.91
C MET A 6 -24.11 -1.42 -19.63
N GLU A 7 -24.22 -1.09 -20.90
CA GLU A 7 -23.13 -0.41 -21.61
C GLU A 7 -23.09 1.10 -21.29
N ILE A 8 -21.87 1.60 -21.07
CA ILE A 8 -21.59 3.03 -20.93
C ILE A 8 -21.03 3.56 -22.25
N GLY A 9 -21.30 4.84 -22.54
CA GLY A 9 -20.80 5.49 -23.75
C GLY A 9 -19.27 5.54 -23.80
N VAL A 10 -18.72 5.56 -25.00
CA VAL A 10 -17.28 5.64 -25.26
C VAL A 10 -16.58 6.78 -24.50
N PRO A 11 -17.15 8.00 -24.36
CA PRO A 11 -16.53 9.06 -23.57
C PRO A 11 -16.31 8.66 -22.10
N MET A 12 -17.29 8.01 -21.46
CA MET A 12 -17.18 7.55 -20.08
C MET A 12 -16.13 6.44 -19.94
N GLN A 13 -16.04 5.50 -20.89
CA GLN A 13 -14.99 4.48 -20.89
C GLN A 13 -13.60 5.10 -20.97
N ARG A 14 -13.42 6.11 -21.84
CA ARG A 14 -12.15 6.85 -21.96
C ARG A 14 -11.82 7.62 -20.70
N LEU A 15 -12.80 8.28 -20.09
CA LEU A 15 -12.63 8.99 -18.82
C LEU A 15 -12.15 8.04 -17.72
N ILE A 16 -12.82 6.89 -17.52
CA ILE A 16 -12.42 5.91 -16.51
C ILE A 16 -11.02 5.38 -16.81
N GLY A 17 -10.70 5.06 -18.07
CA GLY A 17 -9.34 4.67 -18.45
C GLY A 17 -8.31 5.75 -18.10
N PHE A 18 -8.60 7.00 -18.39
CA PHE A 18 -7.72 8.13 -18.05
C PHE A 18 -7.53 8.28 -16.54
N LEU A 19 -8.58 8.14 -15.73
CA LEU A 19 -8.50 8.18 -14.28
C LEU A 19 -7.65 7.04 -13.71
N VAL A 20 -7.77 5.84 -14.26
CA VAL A 20 -6.93 4.67 -13.89
C VAL A 20 -5.45 4.94 -14.15
N PHE A 21 -5.10 5.64 -15.23
CA PHE A 21 -3.73 6.10 -15.48
C PHE A 21 -3.33 7.22 -14.55
N LEU A 22 -4.18 8.22 -14.39
CA LEU A 22 -3.87 9.47 -13.72
C LEU A 22 -3.61 9.29 -12.23
N PHE A 23 -4.36 8.39 -11.57
CA PHE A 23 -4.21 8.15 -10.13
C PHE A 23 -2.77 7.79 -9.73
N PRO A 24 -2.16 6.69 -10.21
CA PRO A 24 -0.80 6.37 -9.81
C PRO A 24 0.25 7.36 -10.36
N PHE A 25 -0.03 7.97 -11.52
CA PHE A 25 0.85 8.99 -12.10
C PHE A 25 0.97 10.22 -11.22
N LEU A 26 -0.13 10.77 -10.72
CA LEU A 26 -0.15 11.99 -9.92
C LEU A 26 0.14 11.77 -8.44
N SER A 27 0.13 10.53 -7.96
CA SER A 27 0.13 10.21 -6.53
C SER A 27 1.31 10.78 -5.75
N LEU A 28 2.49 10.88 -6.35
CA LEU A 28 3.70 11.36 -5.69
C LEU A 28 4.20 12.73 -6.19
N ILE A 29 3.80 13.13 -7.39
CA ILE A 29 4.32 14.35 -8.04
C ILE A 29 3.41 15.56 -7.87
N THR A 30 2.26 15.39 -7.22
CA THR A 30 1.34 16.48 -6.92
C THR A 30 0.84 16.42 -5.47
N PRO A 31 0.54 17.57 -4.84
CA PRO A 31 0.07 17.59 -3.46
C PRO A 31 -1.33 16.98 -3.27
N SER A 32 -2.17 16.99 -4.31
CA SER A 32 -3.57 16.59 -4.22
C SER A 32 -3.95 15.41 -5.13
N GLY A 33 -2.98 14.79 -5.84
CA GLY A 33 -3.26 13.77 -6.87
C GLY A 33 -4.05 12.56 -6.37
N ILE A 34 -3.73 12.08 -5.17
CA ILE A 34 -4.45 10.96 -4.55
C ILE A 34 -5.88 11.37 -4.18
N GLY A 35 -6.03 12.52 -3.51
CA GLY A 35 -7.34 13.03 -3.10
C GLY A 35 -8.24 13.37 -4.28
N PHE A 36 -7.70 14.07 -5.28
CA PHE A 36 -8.40 14.38 -6.52
C PHE A 36 -8.90 13.10 -7.21
N SER A 37 -8.02 12.13 -7.41
CA SER A 37 -8.39 10.86 -8.05
C SER A 37 -9.51 10.14 -7.29
N SER A 38 -9.42 10.08 -5.94
CA SER A 38 -10.45 9.46 -5.12
C SER A 38 -11.82 10.12 -5.30
N ILE A 39 -11.86 11.45 -5.22
CA ILE A 39 -13.11 12.21 -5.40
C ILE A 39 -13.69 11.96 -6.80
N VAL A 40 -12.87 12.01 -7.83
CA VAL A 40 -13.35 11.84 -9.21
C VAL A 40 -13.86 10.41 -9.46
N PHE A 41 -13.22 9.37 -8.89
CA PHE A 41 -13.77 8.00 -8.93
C PHE A 41 -15.15 7.92 -8.28
N VAL A 42 -15.34 8.53 -7.12
CA VAL A 42 -16.64 8.56 -6.44
C VAL A 42 -17.68 9.29 -7.28
N LEU A 43 -17.37 10.51 -7.76
CA LEU A 43 -18.29 11.30 -8.59
C LEU A 43 -18.66 10.56 -9.88
N ALA A 44 -17.69 9.95 -10.56
CA ALA A 44 -17.95 9.17 -11.76
C ALA A 44 -18.86 7.95 -11.48
N ALA A 45 -18.70 7.28 -10.33
CA ALA A 45 -19.58 6.19 -9.92
C ALA A 45 -20.99 6.69 -9.59
N LEU A 46 -21.11 7.86 -8.94
CA LEU A 46 -22.39 8.50 -8.61
C LEU A 46 -23.13 9.00 -9.85
N CYS A 47 -22.43 9.32 -10.95
CA CYS A 47 -23.09 9.63 -12.23
C CYS A 47 -23.79 8.43 -12.87
N VAL A 48 -23.38 7.19 -12.52
CA VAL A 48 -23.92 5.95 -13.11
C VAL A 48 -24.20 4.88 -12.05
N PRO A 49 -24.92 5.17 -10.96
CA PRO A 49 -24.95 4.32 -9.76
C PRO A 49 -25.57 2.95 -10.04
N ARG A 50 -26.66 2.88 -10.82
CA ARG A 50 -27.30 1.60 -11.17
C ARG A 50 -26.38 0.71 -12.02
N LYS A 51 -25.63 1.30 -12.97
CA LYS A 51 -24.69 0.57 -13.83
C LYS A 51 -23.46 0.13 -13.02
N ALA A 52 -22.93 0.99 -12.16
CA ALA A 52 -21.81 0.67 -11.27
C ALA A 52 -22.15 -0.49 -10.33
N TRP A 53 -23.32 -0.46 -9.70
CA TRP A 53 -23.83 -1.55 -8.89
C TRP A 53 -24.06 -2.83 -9.71
N GLY A 54 -24.69 -2.71 -10.88
CA GLY A 54 -24.92 -3.84 -11.78
C GLY A 54 -23.63 -4.52 -12.25
N ALA A 55 -22.54 -3.76 -12.40
CA ALA A 55 -21.22 -4.32 -12.72
C ALA A 55 -20.57 -5.00 -11.51
N LEU A 56 -20.82 -4.51 -10.29
CA LEU A 56 -20.23 -5.01 -9.06
C LEU A 56 -20.96 -6.24 -8.50
N SER A 57 -22.30 -6.24 -8.55
CA SER A 57 -23.15 -7.24 -7.89
C SER A 57 -22.89 -8.70 -8.30
N PRO A 58 -22.58 -9.04 -9.57
CA PRO A 58 -22.23 -10.40 -9.95
C PRO A 58 -20.98 -10.93 -9.25
N HIS A 59 -20.09 -10.02 -8.85
CA HIS A 59 -18.84 -10.36 -8.18
C HIS A 59 -18.91 -10.27 -6.65
N TRP A 60 -20.12 -10.04 -6.08
CA TRP A 60 -20.29 -9.82 -4.64
C TRP A 60 -19.71 -10.94 -3.78
N ARG A 61 -19.90 -12.20 -4.19
CA ARG A 61 -19.35 -13.36 -3.46
C ARG A 61 -17.82 -13.36 -3.37
N ASP A 62 -17.13 -12.82 -4.36
CA ASP A 62 -15.67 -12.75 -4.38
C ASP A 62 -15.13 -11.60 -3.51
N ILE A 63 -15.84 -10.47 -3.44
CA ILE A 63 -15.37 -9.23 -2.80
C ILE A 63 -15.93 -8.96 -1.42
N ARG A 64 -17.04 -9.62 -1.04
CA ARG A 64 -17.79 -9.31 0.20
C ARG A 64 -16.93 -9.25 1.46
N TRP A 65 -15.93 -10.10 1.59
CA TRP A 65 -15.06 -10.11 2.77
C TRP A 65 -14.09 -8.93 2.80
N VAL A 66 -13.64 -8.48 1.65
CA VAL A 66 -12.84 -7.25 1.56
C VAL A 66 -13.70 -6.04 1.89
N VAL A 67 -14.88 -5.94 1.28
CA VAL A 67 -15.83 -4.84 1.58
C VAL A 67 -16.22 -4.86 3.06
N ALA A 68 -16.51 -6.04 3.62
CA ALA A 68 -16.83 -6.19 5.04
C ALA A 68 -15.70 -5.74 5.97
N ALA A 69 -14.44 -6.02 5.62
CA ALA A 69 -13.29 -5.59 6.40
C ALA A 69 -13.14 -4.05 6.42
N PHE A 70 -13.28 -3.41 5.26
CA PHE A 70 -13.24 -1.94 5.17
C PHE A 70 -14.48 -1.29 5.82
N ALA A 71 -15.66 -1.90 5.69
CA ALA A 71 -16.87 -1.45 6.36
C ALA A 71 -16.76 -1.62 7.89
N PHE A 72 -16.16 -2.71 8.38
CA PHE A 72 -15.89 -2.92 9.80
C PHE A 72 -14.93 -1.87 10.35
N ASN A 73 -13.87 -1.51 9.60
CA ASN A 73 -12.96 -0.44 9.98
C ASN A 73 -13.68 0.91 10.11
N LEU A 74 -14.60 1.24 9.20
CA LEU A 74 -15.43 2.44 9.29
C LEU A 74 -16.42 2.36 10.45
N LEU A 75 -17.10 1.23 10.63
CA LEU A 75 -18.04 1.03 11.73
C LEU A 75 -17.34 1.13 13.10
N PHE A 76 -16.16 0.55 13.23
CA PHE A 76 -15.36 0.67 14.44
C PHE A 76 -15.00 2.15 14.73
N ALA A 77 -14.55 2.89 13.71
CA ALA A 77 -14.27 4.32 13.86
C ALA A 77 -15.52 5.11 14.26
N LEU A 78 -16.69 4.79 13.68
CA LEU A 78 -17.97 5.42 14.05
C LEU A 78 -18.33 5.13 15.51
N VAL A 79 -18.17 3.89 15.96
CA VAL A 79 -18.41 3.53 17.37
C VAL A 79 -17.46 4.30 18.29
N CYS A 80 -16.18 4.47 17.92
CA CYS A 80 -15.24 5.28 18.70
C CYS A 80 -15.70 6.74 18.81
N VAL A 81 -16.09 7.39 17.71
CA VAL A 81 -16.59 8.77 17.71
C VAL A 81 -17.85 8.93 18.56
N LEU A 82 -18.76 7.96 18.52
CA LEU A 82 -20.01 8.03 19.30
C LEU A 82 -19.82 7.70 20.79
N ALA A 83 -18.87 6.84 21.13
CA ALA A 83 -18.67 6.34 22.49
C ALA A 83 -17.59 7.09 23.28
N ARG A 84 -16.74 7.87 22.63
CA ARG A 84 -15.60 8.57 23.23
C ARG A 84 -15.76 10.08 23.08
N PRO A 85 -15.85 10.83 24.17
CA PRO A 85 -16.11 12.28 24.11
C PRO A 85 -15.02 13.08 23.43
N GLU A 86 -13.78 12.58 23.44
CA GLU A 86 -12.58 13.29 22.95
C GLU A 86 -12.24 12.95 21.50
N THR A 87 -12.80 11.85 20.96
CA THR A 87 -12.64 11.49 19.56
C THR A 87 -13.59 12.29 18.68
N ASP A 88 -13.05 13.20 17.88
CA ASP A 88 -13.87 14.02 16.98
C ASP A 88 -14.22 13.31 15.65
N GLY A 89 -15.05 13.99 14.83
CA GLY A 89 -15.49 13.46 13.54
C GLY A 89 -14.37 13.24 12.52
N SER A 90 -13.21 13.86 12.70
CA SER A 90 -12.05 13.68 11.79
C SER A 90 -11.51 12.26 11.80
N TYR A 91 -11.77 11.51 12.88
CA TYR A 91 -11.42 10.09 12.99
C TYR A 91 -12.10 9.22 11.91
N LEU A 92 -13.24 9.67 11.37
CA LEU A 92 -13.95 9.00 10.27
C LEU A 92 -13.33 9.25 8.89
N ASP A 93 -12.49 10.27 8.74
CA ASP A 93 -11.96 10.70 7.43
C ASP A 93 -11.22 9.58 6.70
N LYS A 94 -10.33 8.88 7.38
CA LYS A 94 -9.51 7.83 6.77
C LYS A 94 -10.34 6.60 6.41
N PRO A 95 -11.11 5.99 7.34
CA PRO A 95 -11.92 4.81 7.05
C PRO A 95 -12.99 5.05 5.98
N SER A 96 -13.66 6.20 5.99
CA SER A 96 -14.68 6.55 4.99
C SER A 96 -14.08 6.66 3.59
N ARG A 97 -12.96 7.38 3.45
CA ARG A 97 -12.28 7.54 2.17
C ARG A 97 -11.66 6.24 1.67
N MET A 98 -11.22 5.36 2.56
CA MET A 98 -10.75 4.02 2.18
C MET A 98 -11.90 3.19 1.59
N LEU A 99 -13.08 3.21 2.18
CA LEU A 99 -14.25 2.50 1.65
C LEU A 99 -14.73 3.09 0.32
N MET A 100 -14.59 4.39 0.10
CA MET A 100 -14.87 5.04 -1.19
C MET A 100 -14.02 4.47 -2.34
N GLY A 101 -12.88 3.86 -2.06
CA GLY A 101 -12.08 3.13 -3.05
C GLY A 101 -12.85 2.05 -3.80
N LEU A 102 -13.94 1.50 -3.23
CA LEU A 102 -14.82 0.54 -3.89
C LEU A 102 -15.41 1.09 -5.20
N SER A 103 -15.60 2.40 -5.31
CA SER A 103 -16.03 3.06 -6.55
C SER A 103 -15.08 2.81 -7.72
N ALA A 104 -13.78 2.79 -7.47
CA ALA A 104 -12.77 2.50 -8.49
C ALA A 104 -12.89 1.05 -8.99
N CYS A 105 -13.13 0.07 -8.10
CA CYS A 105 -13.41 -1.31 -8.50
C CYS A 105 -14.65 -1.40 -9.38
N ALA A 106 -15.77 -0.78 -8.97
CA ALA A 106 -17.02 -0.79 -9.71
C ALA A 106 -16.86 -0.19 -11.12
N LEU A 107 -16.14 0.93 -11.24
CA LEU A 107 -15.89 1.58 -12.53
C LEU A 107 -14.94 0.78 -13.42
N VAL A 108 -13.94 0.11 -12.86
CA VAL A 108 -13.06 -0.80 -13.63
C VAL A 108 -13.87 -1.99 -14.17
N LEU A 109 -14.77 -2.56 -13.37
CA LEU A 109 -15.67 -3.63 -13.83
C LEU A 109 -16.62 -3.16 -14.91
N LEU A 110 -17.14 -1.95 -14.80
CA LEU A 110 -18.08 -1.36 -15.75
C LEU A 110 -17.41 -0.99 -17.08
N ALA A 111 -16.27 -0.30 -17.03
CA ALA A 111 -15.58 0.23 -18.22
C ALA A 111 -14.65 -0.78 -18.88
N LYS A 112 -14.19 -1.80 -18.14
CA LYS A 112 -13.24 -2.83 -18.59
C LYS A 112 -11.99 -2.25 -19.28
N PRO A 113 -11.32 -1.24 -18.69
CA PRO A 113 -10.16 -0.63 -19.33
C PRO A 113 -9.05 -1.67 -19.53
N LYS A 114 -8.20 -1.45 -20.54
CA LYS A 114 -7.02 -2.29 -20.73
C LYS A 114 -6.08 -2.13 -19.54
N ARG A 115 -5.61 -3.21 -18.93
CA ARG A 115 -4.68 -3.16 -17.79
C ARG A 115 -3.38 -2.38 -18.09
N ALA A 116 -2.99 -2.30 -19.36
CA ALA A 116 -1.88 -1.48 -19.81
C ALA A 116 -1.95 -0.03 -19.33
N VAL A 117 -3.17 0.50 -19.20
CA VAL A 117 -3.41 1.88 -18.76
C VAL A 117 -2.95 2.08 -17.31
N LEU A 118 -3.27 1.12 -16.43
CA LEU A 118 -2.78 1.13 -15.04
C LEU A 118 -1.26 0.97 -14.99
N TRP A 119 -0.72 0.00 -15.75
CA TRP A 119 0.72 -0.26 -15.75
C TRP A 119 1.55 0.94 -16.20
N TRP A 120 1.06 1.67 -17.19
CA TRP A 120 1.74 2.86 -17.67
C TRP A 120 1.62 4.03 -16.70
N GLY A 121 0.46 4.20 -16.05
CA GLY A 121 0.30 5.21 -14.99
C GLY A 121 1.24 4.96 -13.82
N VAL A 122 1.33 3.72 -13.35
CA VAL A 122 2.23 3.31 -12.26
C VAL A 122 3.69 3.54 -12.65
N ALA A 123 4.09 3.07 -13.83
CA ALA A 123 5.48 3.21 -14.29
C ALA A 123 5.87 4.67 -14.51
N ALA A 124 5.01 5.46 -15.14
CA ALA A 124 5.25 6.88 -15.36
C ALA A 124 5.30 7.66 -14.03
N GLY A 125 4.42 7.35 -13.07
CA GLY A 125 4.44 7.95 -11.74
C GLY A 125 5.71 7.65 -10.97
N ALA A 126 6.17 6.40 -11.00
CA ALA A 126 7.43 6.00 -10.38
C ALA A 126 8.65 6.68 -11.04
N VAL A 127 8.68 6.74 -12.39
CA VAL A 127 9.75 7.43 -13.14
C VAL A 127 9.76 8.92 -12.82
N ALA A 128 8.60 9.57 -12.74
CA ALA A 128 8.51 11.00 -12.45
C ALA A 128 8.83 11.34 -10.98
N ALA A 129 8.59 10.41 -10.06
CA ALA A 129 8.89 10.60 -8.63
C ALA A 129 10.40 10.74 -8.36
N LEU A 130 11.25 10.01 -9.11
CA LEU A 130 12.70 10.02 -8.90
C LEU A 130 13.34 11.41 -9.12
N PRO A 131 13.18 12.07 -10.29
CA PRO A 131 13.77 13.40 -10.49
C PRO A 131 13.21 14.44 -9.54
N PHE A 132 11.96 14.29 -9.08
CA PHE A 132 11.36 15.20 -8.12
C PHE A 132 12.08 15.17 -6.75
N VAL A 133 12.32 13.99 -6.18
CA VAL A 133 13.05 13.88 -4.91
C VAL A 133 14.56 14.07 -5.09
N ALA A 134 15.11 13.71 -6.24
CA ALA A 134 16.51 13.98 -6.57
C ALA A 134 16.77 15.51 -6.62
N TRP A 135 15.86 16.28 -7.23
CA TRP A 135 15.90 17.75 -7.20
C TRP A 135 15.92 18.30 -5.77
N GLN A 136 15.01 17.83 -4.92
CA GLN A 136 14.97 18.25 -3.51
C GLN A 136 16.29 17.92 -2.78
N ARG A 137 16.84 16.72 -3.05
CA ARG A 137 18.07 16.26 -2.40
C ARG A 137 19.31 17.02 -2.87
N ILE A 138 19.45 17.25 -4.19
CA ILE A 138 20.68 17.76 -4.80
C ILE A 138 20.66 19.29 -4.91
N VAL A 139 19.53 19.87 -5.30
CA VAL A 139 19.43 21.30 -5.61
C VAL A 139 18.93 22.11 -4.40
N GLN A 140 17.96 21.56 -3.66
CA GLN A 140 17.40 22.23 -2.47
C GLN A 140 18.12 21.81 -1.17
N ASP A 141 19.10 20.91 -1.25
CA ASP A 141 19.87 20.37 -0.11
C ASP A 141 19.01 19.81 1.03
N VAL A 142 17.83 19.26 0.69
CA VAL A 142 16.94 18.64 1.67
C VAL A 142 17.49 17.28 2.06
N LEU A 143 17.93 17.13 3.30
CA LEU A 143 18.57 15.91 3.80
C LEU A 143 17.69 14.65 3.64
N ARG A 144 16.39 14.79 3.85
CA ARG A 144 15.39 13.73 3.67
C ARG A 144 14.23 14.25 2.82
N PRO A 145 14.33 14.17 1.49
CA PRO A 145 13.29 14.65 0.59
C PRO A 145 12.05 13.77 0.68
N GLY A 146 10.88 14.38 0.62
CA GLY A 146 9.58 13.68 0.70
C GLY A 146 8.55 14.23 -0.29
N GLY A 147 8.96 15.07 -1.21
CA GLY A 147 8.02 15.72 -2.13
C GLY A 147 7.02 16.58 -1.38
N PHE A 148 5.73 16.26 -1.55
CA PHE A 148 4.60 16.88 -0.83
C PHE A 148 4.10 16.01 0.33
N LEU A 149 4.88 15.01 0.75
CA LEU A 149 4.57 14.06 1.81
C LEU A 149 5.67 14.06 2.86
N ASN A 150 5.42 13.38 3.98
CA ASN A 150 6.49 12.97 4.86
C ASN A 150 7.48 12.07 4.09
N PRO A 151 8.81 12.22 4.27
CA PRO A 151 9.81 11.39 3.57
C PRO A 151 9.58 9.89 3.68
N ILE A 152 9.11 9.39 4.83
CA ILE A 152 8.82 7.97 5.03
C ILE A 152 7.64 7.56 4.17
N THR A 153 6.52 8.26 4.26
CA THR A 153 5.32 7.99 3.46
C THR A 153 5.63 8.06 1.96
N PHE A 154 6.40 9.08 1.52
CA PHE A 154 6.79 9.18 0.10
C PHE A 154 7.62 7.97 -0.34
N GLY A 155 8.63 7.58 0.46
CA GLY A 155 9.49 6.44 0.16
C GLY A 155 8.72 5.13 0.09
N ASP A 156 7.78 4.91 1.01
CA ASP A 156 6.93 3.72 1.06
C ASP A 156 6.00 3.64 -0.15
N LEU A 157 5.37 4.75 -0.53
CA LEU A 157 4.53 4.80 -1.74
C LEU A 157 5.36 4.66 -3.02
N ALA A 158 6.57 5.23 -3.08
CA ALA A 158 7.47 5.06 -4.22
C ALA A 158 7.89 3.60 -4.38
N LEU A 159 8.20 2.91 -3.27
CA LEU A 159 8.46 1.47 -3.29
C LEU A 159 7.22 0.68 -3.71
N CYS A 160 6.04 1.06 -3.24
CA CYS A 160 4.78 0.42 -3.66
C CYS A 160 4.59 0.53 -5.18
N LEU A 161 4.79 1.71 -5.77
CA LEU A 161 4.77 1.90 -7.23
C LEU A 161 5.86 1.06 -7.93
N ALA A 162 7.07 0.96 -7.35
CA ALA A 162 8.15 0.13 -7.89
C ALA A 162 7.77 -1.36 -7.94
N LEU A 163 7.18 -1.89 -6.87
CA LEU A 163 6.74 -3.28 -6.78
C LEU A 163 5.60 -3.58 -7.77
N VAL A 164 4.64 -2.66 -7.92
CA VAL A 164 3.56 -2.79 -8.92
C VAL A 164 4.12 -2.68 -10.33
N ALA A 165 5.09 -1.78 -10.59
CA ALA A 165 5.78 -1.68 -11.88
C ALA A 165 6.57 -2.96 -12.21
N LEU A 166 7.18 -3.60 -11.20
CA LEU A 166 7.84 -4.89 -11.38
C LEU A 166 6.83 -5.99 -11.79
N ALA A 167 5.67 -6.03 -11.17
CA ALA A 167 4.59 -6.94 -11.59
C ALA A 167 4.12 -6.66 -13.03
N ALA A 168 4.03 -5.37 -13.42
CA ALA A 168 3.72 -4.96 -14.79
C ALA A 168 4.81 -5.38 -15.80
N ALA A 169 6.08 -5.26 -15.44
CA ALA A 169 7.20 -5.74 -16.28
C ALA A 169 7.15 -7.27 -16.47
N ILE A 170 6.76 -8.01 -15.43
CA ILE A 170 6.52 -9.46 -15.49
C ILE A 170 5.35 -9.78 -16.41
N ASP A 171 4.28 -9.00 -16.40
CA ASP A 171 3.15 -9.15 -17.32
C ASP A 171 3.61 -9.04 -18.79
N TYR A 172 4.51 -8.11 -19.07
CA TYR A 172 5.05 -7.90 -20.41
C TYR A 172 6.32 -8.70 -20.73
N ARG A 173 6.64 -9.78 -19.98
CA ARG A 173 7.86 -10.59 -20.16
C ARG A 173 8.09 -11.12 -21.58
N HIS A 174 7.02 -11.23 -22.38
CA HIS A 174 7.10 -11.68 -23.78
C HIS A 174 7.31 -10.55 -24.79
N SER A 175 7.29 -9.27 -24.34
CA SER A 175 7.47 -8.10 -25.20
C SER A 175 8.46 -7.11 -24.59
N THR A 176 9.69 -7.10 -25.04
CA THR A 176 10.73 -6.20 -24.53
C THR A 176 10.30 -4.73 -24.59
N ARG A 177 9.73 -4.31 -25.74
CA ARG A 177 9.30 -2.91 -25.93
C ARG A 177 8.25 -2.48 -24.88
N LYS A 178 7.29 -3.35 -24.57
CA LYS A 178 6.23 -3.04 -23.56
C LYS A 178 6.76 -3.13 -22.13
N ALA A 179 7.78 -3.93 -21.87
CA ALA A 179 8.36 -4.13 -20.55
C ALA A 179 9.34 -3.00 -20.13
N ILE A 180 9.89 -2.22 -21.09
CA ILE A 180 10.91 -1.19 -20.80
C ILE A 180 10.38 -0.16 -19.77
N LEU A 181 9.26 0.49 -20.04
CA LEU A 181 8.73 1.53 -19.15
C LEU A 181 8.40 1.00 -17.76
N PRO A 182 7.69 -0.15 -17.58
CA PRO A 182 7.52 -0.76 -16.27
C PRO A 182 8.83 -1.14 -15.58
N ALA A 183 9.83 -1.65 -16.30
CA ALA A 183 11.14 -1.97 -15.73
C ALA A 183 11.86 -0.70 -15.25
N LEU A 184 11.83 0.38 -16.03
CA LEU A 184 12.34 1.69 -15.61
C LEU A 184 11.57 2.22 -14.38
N GLY A 185 10.25 2.05 -14.35
CA GLY A 185 9.43 2.43 -13.19
C GLY A 185 9.81 1.67 -11.92
N ALA A 186 10.10 0.36 -12.03
CA ALA A 186 10.55 -0.45 -10.89
C ALA A 186 11.89 0.07 -10.34
N VAL A 187 12.85 0.35 -11.20
CA VAL A 187 14.17 0.88 -10.81
C VAL A 187 14.05 2.30 -10.27
N ALA A 188 13.29 3.18 -10.95
CA ALA A 188 13.14 4.57 -10.55
C ALA A 188 12.41 4.72 -9.19
N GLY A 189 11.34 3.95 -8.97
CA GLY A 189 10.63 3.99 -7.69
C GLY A 189 11.47 3.45 -6.53
N LEU A 190 12.28 2.41 -6.77
CA LEU A 190 13.24 1.91 -5.79
C LEU A 190 14.33 2.97 -5.49
N ALA A 191 14.87 3.61 -6.52
CA ALA A 191 15.84 4.69 -6.35
C ALA A 191 15.25 5.91 -5.63
N ALA A 192 13.99 6.26 -5.92
CA ALA A 192 13.27 7.32 -5.21
C ALA A 192 13.12 6.99 -3.72
N MET A 193 12.74 5.76 -3.35
CA MET A 193 12.68 5.30 -1.95
C MET A 193 14.04 5.42 -1.26
N ILE A 194 15.12 4.99 -1.91
CA ILE A 194 16.49 5.10 -1.37
C ILE A 194 16.86 6.57 -1.13
N THR A 195 16.53 7.46 -2.08
CA THR A 195 16.82 8.90 -2.00
C THR A 195 16.17 9.56 -0.78
N THR A 196 14.96 9.12 -0.37
CA THR A 196 14.29 9.64 0.84
C THR A 196 14.95 9.18 2.15
N GLY A 197 15.80 8.17 2.10
CA GLY A 197 16.43 7.55 3.28
C GLY A 197 15.46 6.69 4.11
N THR A 198 14.34 6.25 3.53
CA THR A 198 13.34 5.40 4.18
C THR A 198 13.88 3.99 4.37
N ARG A 199 13.79 3.45 5.60
CA ARG A 199 14.29 2.11 5.97
C ARG A 199 13.19 1.05 6.05
N GLY A 200 11.93 1.45 6.32
CA GLY A 200 10.78 0.54 6.43
C GLY A 200 10.59 -0.33 5.19
N GLY A 201 10.95 0.18 4.02
CA GLY A 201 10.90 -0.55 2.75
C GLY A 201 11.82 -1.78 2.65
N TRP A 202 12.85 -1.94 3.52
CA TRP A 202 13.74 -3.10 3.47
C TRP A 202 13.02 -4.40 3.81
N VAL A 203 12.13 -4.37 4.80
CA VAL A 203 11.29 -5.52 5.16
C VAL A 203 10.33 -5.84 4.01
N ALA A 204 9.76 -4.82 3.36
CA ALA A 204 8.89 -5.02 2.19
C ALA A 204 9.63 -5.72 1.04
N LEU A 205 10.88 -5.34 0.78
CA LEU A 205 11.71 -6.02 -0.23
C LEU A 205 11.99 -7.47 0.17
N ALA A 206 12.31 -7.75 1.43
CA ALA A 206 12.53 -9.12 1.91
C ALA A 206 11.26 -9.99 1.73
N LEU A 207 10.08 -9.47 2.10
CA LEU A 207 8.80 -10.16 1.89
C LEU A 207 8.47 -10.34 0.40
N ALA A 208 8.77 -9.34 -0.44
CA ALA A 208 8.62 -9.46 -1.88
C ALA A 208 9.56 -10.53 -2.46
N ALA A 209 10.82 -10.62 -1.98
CA ALA A 209 11.75 -11.66 -2.38
C ALA A 209 11.22 -13.06 -2.02
N LEU A 210 10.71 -13.22 -0.79
CA LEU A 210 10.10 -14.47 -0.34
C LEU A 210 8.90 -14.84 -1.20
N LEU A 211 8.04 -13.87 -1.55
CA LEU A 211 6.92 -14.10 -2.48
C LEU A 211 7.42 -14.57 -3.85
N PHE A 212 8.47 -13.95 -4.41
CA PHE A 212 9.05 -14.39 -5.68
C PHE A 212 9.69 -15.78 -5.60
N LEU A 213 10.25 -16.16 -4.46
CA LEU A 213 10.76 -17.52 -4.24
C LEU A 213 9.62 -18.57 -4.19
N THR A 214 8.49 -18.25 -3.56
CA THR A 214 7.33 -19.16 -3.57
C THR A 214 6.75 -19.34 -4.99
N TYR A 215 6.88 -18.34 -5.84
CA TYR A 215 6.52 -18.42 -7.26
C TYR A 215 7.75 -18.58 -8.17
N ALA A 216 8.73 -19.39 -7.74
CA ALA A 216 10.01 -19.58 -8.43
C ALA A 216 9.89 -20.00 -9.91
N ARG A 217 8.74 -20.57 -10.35
CA ARG A 217 8.44 -20.83 -11.76
C ARG A 217 8.53 -19.57 -12.64
N LEU A 218 8.23 -18.39 -12.09
CA LEU A 218 8.42 -17.11 -12.78
C LEU A 218 9.89 -16.84 -13.09
N LEU A 219 10.79 -17.25 -12.21
CA LEU A 219 12.23 -17.07 -12.35
C LEU A 219 12.85 -17.98 -13.40
N LYS A 220 12.10 -18.94 -13.97
CA LYS A 220 12.55 -19.72 -15.15
C LYS A 220 12.71 -18.84 -16.38
N SER A 221 11.91 -17.75 -16.52
CA SER A 221 12.12 -16.75 -17.56
C SER A 221 13.38 -15.96 -17.27
N ARG A 222 14.36 -15.98 -18.19
CA ARG A 222 15.60 -15.21 -18.07
C ARG A 222 15.34 -13.72 -17.84
N ARG A 223 14.35 -13.15 -18.52
CA ARG A 223 13.99 -11.73 -18.39
C ARG A 223 13.42 -11.40 -17.01
N VAL A 224 12.48 -12.23 -16.52
CA VAL A 224 11.91 -12.05 -15.18
C VAL A 224 13.00 -12.19 -14.13
N ARG A 225 13.85 -13.21 -14.23
CA ARG A 225 14.98 -13.40 -13.33
C ARG A 225 15.93 -12.20 -13.32
N LEU A 226 16.31 -11.67 -14.49
CA LEU A 226 17.15 -10.48 -14.56
C LEU A 226 16.49 -9.25 -13.93
N LEU A 227 15.19 -9.05 -14.14
CA LEU A 227 14.45 -7.93 -13.52
C LEU A 227 14.38 -8.07 -11.99
N VAL A 228 13.97 -9.24 -11.51
CA VAL A 228 13.82 -9.48 -10.07
C VAL A 228 15.21 -9.43 -9.39
N VAL A 229 16.13 -10.29 -9.84
CA VAL A 229 17.48 -10.35 -9.25
C VAL A 229 18.21 -9.02 -9.42
N GLY A 230 18.09 -8.35 -10.58
CA GLY A 230 18.67 -7.03 -10.80
C GLY A 230 18.14 -5.96 -9.88
N SER A 231 16.83 -5.93 -9.60
CA SER A 231 16.24 -4.99 -8.64
C SER A 231 16.74 -5.23 -7.22
N PHE A 232 16.83 -6.49 -6.79
CA PHE A 232 17.38 -6.83 -5.47
C PHE A 232 18.89 -6.61 -5.39
N ALA A 233 19.65 -6.90 -6.45
CA ALA A 233 21.08 -6.61 -6.51
C ALA A 233 21.35 -5.10 -6.48
N LEU A 234 20.54 -4.29 -7.18
CA LEU A 234 20.61 -2.83 -7.11
C LEU A 234 20.38 -2.35 -5.68
N PHE A 235 19.35 -2.86 -5.00
CA PHE A 235 19.14 -2.51 -3.60
C PHE A 235 20.31 -2.96 -2.71
N ALA A 236 20.77 -4.20 -2.84
CA ALA A 236 21.90 -4.72 -2.06
C ALA A 236 23.18 -3.91 -2.30
N SER A 237 23.43 -3.45 -3.55
CA SER A 237 24.60 -2.63 -3.86
C SER A 237 24.64 -1.31 -3.09
N THR A 238 23.47 -0.77 -2.68
CA THR A 238 23.42 0.47 -1.91
C THR A 238 24.06 0.36 -0.52
N PHE A 239 24.17 -0.85 0.05
CA PHE A 239 24.87 -1.07 1.32
C PHE A 239 26.38 -0.86 1.19
N PHE A 240 26.94 -1.07 -0.01
CA PHE A 240 28.36 -0.91 -0.29
C PHE A 240 28.73 0.49 -0.81
N ILE A 241 27.76 1.37 -1.03
CA ILE A 241 28.00 2.75 -1.47
C ILE A 241 28.03 3.65 -0.22
N PRO A 242 29.20 4.21 0.18
CA PRO A 242 29.33 5.01 1.40
C PRO A 242 28.38 6.21 1.45
N ALA A 243 28.12 6.87 0.32
CA ALA A 243 27.23 8.01 0.21
C ALA A 243 25.78 7.72 0.62
N THR A 244 25.33 6.44 0.62
CA THR A 244 24.01 6.05 1.10
C THR A 244 23.93 5.96 2.62
N GLY A 245 25.07 5.75 3.30
CA GLY A 245 25.16 5.54 4.74
C GLY A 245 24.41 4.28 5.24
N MET A 246 24.06 3.34 4.35
CA MET A 246 23.23 2.18 4.70
C MET A 246 23.89 1.27 5.75
N LEU A 247 25.16 0.89 5.52
CA LEU A 247 25.88 0.00 6.43
C LEU A 247 26.09 0.66 7.81
N GLN A 248 26.44 1.96 7.83
CA GLN A 248 26.58 2.73 9.06
C GLN A 248 25.27 2.78 9.85
N ARG A 249 24.14 2.90 9.16
CA ARG A 249 22.80 2.93 9.78
C ARG A 249 22.41 1.59 10.41
N VAL A 250 22.86 0.46 9.85
CA VAL A 250 22.66 -0.86 10.44
C VAL A 250 23.46 -0.96 11.74
N GLY A 251 24.74 -0.61 11.72
CA GLY A 251 25.59 -0.59 12.92
C GLY A 251 25.03 0.31 14.02
N GLN A 252 24.54 1.51 13.64
CA GLN A 252 23.90 2.41 14.58
C GLN A 252 22.62 1.82 15.18
N GLY A 253 21.81 1.14 14.36
CA GLY A 253 20.59 0.48 14.85
C GLY A 253 20.88 -0.60 15.89
N VAL A 254 21.93 -1.40 15.70
CA VAL A 254 22.37 -2.40 16.69
C VAL A 254 22.84 -1.72 17.98
N TYR A 255 23.65 -0.67 17.86
CA TYR A 255 24.11 0.11 19.00
C TYR A 255 22.95 0.75 19.78
N ASP A 256 21.97 1.34 19.09
CA ASP A 256 20.78 1.94 19.69
C ASP A 256 19.98 0.91 20.52
N VAL A 257 19.80 -0.32 19.98
CA VAL A 257 19.11 -1.41 20.70
C VAL A 257 19.88 -1.80 21.96
N GLN A 258 21.21 -2.00 21.87
CA GLN A 258 22.05 -2.37 23.02
C GLN A 258 21.99 -1.27 24.09
N THR A 259 22.18 -0.01 23.71
CA THR A 259 22.11 1.14 24.62
C THR A 259 20.77 1.20 25.37
N TRP A 260 19.66 0.97 24.66
CA TRP A 260 18.33 0.94 25.29
C TRP A 260 18.16 -0.24 26.24
N MET A 261 18.63 -1.44 25.86
CA MET A 261 18.55 -2.64 26.71
C MET A 261 19.37 -2.50 27.98
N ASP A 262 20.50 -1.79 27.94
CA ASP A 262 21.37 -1.51 29.09
C ASP A 262 20.85 -0.35 29.98
N GLY A 263 19.64 0.15 29.71
CA GLY A 263 19.01 1.26 30.45
C GLY A 263 19.58 2.63 30.13
N GLY A 264 20.30 2.76 29.01
CA GLY A 264 20.84 4.02 28.52
C GLY A 264 19.79 4.92 27.87
N SER A 265 20.24 5.98 27.19
CA SER A 265 19.37 6.97 26.57
C SER A 265 18.58 6.40 25.40
N ALA A 266 17.26 6.62 25.42
CA ALA A 266 16.35 6.32 24.31
C ALA A 266 16.30 7.41 23.23
N PHE A 267 17.08 8.50 23.34
CA PHE A 267 17.14 9.61 22.37
C PHE A 267 17.86 9.20 21.06
N THR A 268 17.47 8.08 20.50
CA THR A 268 17.99 7.57 19.23
C THR A 268 16.83 7.13 18.32
N ASN A 269 17.07 6.96 17.01
CA ASN A 269 16.02 6.59 16.08
C ASN A 269 15.34 5.22 16.39
N VAL A 270 16.08 4.27 16.96
CA VAL A 270 15.55 2.97 17.36
C VAL A 270 15.08 3.02 18.81
N GLY A 271 15.82 3.67 19.70
CA GLY A 271 15.48 3.82 21.11
C GLY A 271 14.11 4.44 21.32
N ILE A 272 13.80 5.54 20.62
CA ILE A 272 12.45 6.16 20.66
C ILE A 272 11.34 5.14 20.36
N ARG A 273 11.52 4.29 19.35
CA ARG A 273 10.51 3.28 18.99
C ARG A 273 10.36 2.22 20.06
N LEU A 274 11.47 1.72 20.59
CA LEU A 274 11.44 0.70 21.66
C LEU A 274 10.77 1.26 22.90
N GLU A 275 11.04 2.51 23.24
CA GLU A 275 10.42 3.20 24.37
C GLU A 275 8.93 3.43 24.17
N LEU A 276 8.51 3.86 22.95
CA LEU A 276 7.09 3.94 22.57
C LEU A 276 6.40 2.59 22.62
N TRP A 277 7.05 1.51 22.19
CA TRP A 277 6.49 0.16 22.23
C TRP A 277 6.37 -0.37 23.66
N SER A 278 7.32 0.00 24.53
CA SER A 278 7.20 -0.23 25.98
C SER A 278 6.00 0.52 26.55
N GLY A 279 5.82 1.79 26.19
CA GLY A 279 4.65 2.58 26.57
C GLY A 279 3.34 1.96 26.09
N ALA A 280 3.29 1.50 24.82
CA ALA A 280 2.16 0.83 24.24
C ALA A 280 1.72 -0.40 25.06
N ARG A 281 2.70 -1.18 25.57
CA ARG A 281 2.41 -2.32 26.44
C ARG A 281 1.59 -1.92 27.67
N TYR A 282 1.98 -0.87 28.40
CA TYR A 282 1.21 -0.39 29.57
C TYR A 282 -0.20 0.04 29.19
N LEU A 283 -0.37 0.72 28.07
CA LEU A 283 -1.67 1.18 27.59
C LEU A 283 -2.59 0.02 27.20
N ILE A 284 -2.02 -1.01 26.56
CA ILE A 284 -2.76 -2.22 26.14
C ILE A 284 -3.16 -3.06 27.36
N GLU A 285 -2.26 -3.24 28.33
CA GLU A 285 -2.54 -3.99 29.56
C GLU A 285 -3.68 -3.36 30.37
N ASP A 286 -3.81 -2.02 30.35
CA ASP A 286 -4.88 -1.31 31.07
C ASP A 286 -6.24 -1.39 30.36
N LYS A 287 -6.28 -1.25 29.01
CA LYS A 287 -7.53 -1.27 28.23
C LYS A 287 -7.46 -2.20 27.01
N PRO A 288 -7.42 -3.53 27.20
CA PRO A 288 -7.11 -4.48 26.14
C PRO A 288 -8.21 -4.60 25.07
N LEU A 289 -9.49 -4.43 25.42
CA LEU A 289 -10.61 -4.69 24.50
C LEU A 289 -10.91 -3.53 23.56
N PHE A 290 -11.01 -2.33 24.11
CA PHE A 290 -11.42 -1.14 23.34
C PHE A 290 -10.29 -0.12 23.17
N GLY A 291 -9.16 -0.27 23.88
CA GLY A 291 -8.04 0.64 23.82
C GLY A 291 -8.32 2.02 24.43
N ARG A 292 -7.41 2.95 24.20
CA ARG A 292 -7.44 4.34 24.64
C ARG A 292 -7.94 5.26 23.52
N ASP A 293 -8.41 6.44 23.87
CA ASP A 293 -8.73 7.46 22.90
C ASP A 293 -7.43 7.89 22.16
N PRO A 294 -7.40 7.95 20.82
CA PRO A 294 -6.23 8.43 20.10
C PRO A 294 -5.80 9.85 20.47
N GLU A 295 -6.76 10.72 20.80
CA GLU A 295 -6.47 12.12 21.16
C GLU A 295 -5.82 12.24 22.55
N THR A 296 -6.09 11.30 23.47
CA THR A 296 -5.47 11.27 24.81
C THR A 296 -4.17 10.51 24.88
N LEU A 297 -3.78 9.79 23.81
CA LEU A 297 -2.58 8.94 23.78
C LEU A 297 -1.33 9.65 24.32
N ARG A 298 -1.13 10.91 23.92
CA ARG A 298 0.04 11.69 24.34
C ARG A 298 -0.02 12.08 25.83
N ALA A 299 -1.23 12.33 26.36
CA ALA A 299 -1.43 12.60 27.79
C ALA A 299 -1.18 11.33 28.61
N ASP A 300 -1.66 10.19 28.15
CA ASP A 300 -1.43 8.90 28.79
C ASP A 300 0.07 8.54 28.83
N LEU A 301 0.80 8.76 27.74
CA LEU A 301 2.27 8.58 27.71
C LEU A 301 2.97 9.53 28.67
N ARG A 302 2.53 10.81 28.78
CA ARG A 302 3.08 11.77 29.74
C ARG A 302 2.91 11.30 31.17
N GLN A 303 1.75 10.74 31.52
CA GLN A 303 1.53 10.19 32.85
C GLN A 303 2.51 9.04 33.17
N LEU A 304 2.85 8.19 32.20
CA LEU A 304 3.84 7.13 32.37
C LEU A 304 5.26 7.69 32.54
N VAL A 305 5.59 8.79 31.86
CA VAL A 305 6.86 9.51 32.08
C VAL A 305 6.94 10.11 33.47
N GLU A 306 5.89 10.77 33.94
CA GLU A 306 5.80 11.34 35.29
C GLU A 306 5.91 10.27 36.40
N GLN A 307 5.45 9.04 36.11
CA GLN A 307 5.62 7.88 36.98
C GLN A 307 7.03 7.25 36.91
N GLY A 308 7.93 7.78 36.10
CA GLY A 308 9.28 7.25 35.90
C GLY A 308 9.34 5.91 35.17
N LYS A 309 8.24 5.51 34.47
CA LYS A 309 8.18 4.25 33.71
C LYS A 309 8.71 4.37 32.30
N LEU A 310 8.74 5.58 31.74
CA LEU A 310 9.20 5.89 30.39
C LEU A 310 10.10 7.11 30.40
N GLN A 311 11.02 7.18 29.42
CA GLN A 311 11.77 8.38 29.14
C GLN A 311 10.92 9.40 28.37
N ASP A 312 11.16 10.70 28.57
CA ASP A 312 10.37 11.81 28.00
C ASP A 312 10.42 11.90 26.47
N VAL A 313 11.38 11.24 25.84
CA VAL A 313 11.51 11.10 24.39
C VAL A 313 10.23 10.60 23.70
N VAL A 314 9.39 9.84 24.40
CA VAL A 314 8.12 9.33 23.87
C VAL A 314 7.08 10.43 23.60
N LEU A 315 7.29 11.63 24.13
CA LEU A 315 6.39 12.77 23.97
C LEU A 315 6.61 13.54 22.67
N ALA A 316 7.71 13.29 21.95
CA ALA A 316 8.03 13.99 20.71
C ALA A 316 7.23 13.46 19.50
N PRO A 317 7.07 12.12 19.27
CA PRO A 317 6.28 11.60 18.18
C PRO A 317 4.77 11.74 18.40
N GLU A 318 4.01 11.80 17.30
CA GLU A 318 2.54 11.84 17.32
C GLU A 318 1.88 10.46 17.41
N HIS A 319 2.65 9.40 17.16
CA HIS A 319 2.17 8.01 17.07
C HIS A 319 3.26 7.00 17.45
N LEU A 320 2.86 5.73 17.63
CA LEU A 320 3.71 4.66 18.18
C LEU A 320 4.72 4.07 17.18
N HIS A 321 4.84 4.56 15.97
CA HIS A 321 5.71 4.04 14.90
C HIS A 321 5.55 2.53 14.62
N ASN A 322 4.34 2.00 14.84
CA ASN A 322 3.95 0.65 14.50
C ASN A 322 2.42 0.59 14.39
N ASP A 323 1.88 0.27 13.21
CA ASP A 323 0.44 0.26 12.95
C ASP A 323 -0.33 -0.72 13.86
N ALA A 324 0.22 -1.92 14.08
CA ALA A 324 -0.44 -2.94 14.89
C ALA A 324 -0.52 -2.52 16.37
N LEU A 325 0.58 -1.98 16.91
CA LEU A 325 0.62 -1.46 18.28
C LEU A 325 -0.24 -0.21 18.42
N GLN A 326 -0.24 0.67 17.42
CA GLN A 326 -1.12 1.84 17.37
C GLN A 326 -2.59 1.41 17.42
N ALA A 327 -2.99 0.48 16.55
CA ALA A 327 -4.35 -0.03 16.48
C ALA A 327 -4.77 -0.73 17.80
N LEU A 328 -3.84 -1.49 18.40
CA LEU A 328 -4.11 -2.20 19.66
C LEU A 328 -4.16 -1.24 20.86
N ALA A 329 -3.26 -0.26 20.96
CA ALA A 329 -3.24 0.71 22.04
C ALA A 329 -4.45 1.66 22.00
N THR A 330 -4.85 2.12 20.80
CA THR A 330 -5.95 3.08 20.65
C THR A 330 -7.30 2.45 20.36
N GLY A 331 -7.36 1.20 19.91
CA GLY A 331 -8.59 0.50 19.55
C GLY A 331 -8.80 -0.84 20.26
N GLY A 332 -7.83 -1.28 21.08
CA GLY A 332 -7.85 -2.61 21.68
C GLY A 332 -7.89 -3.72 20.64
N VAL A 333 -8.40 -4.87 21.04
CA VAL A 333 -8.55 -6.03 20.13
C VAL A 333 -9.43 -5.67 18.91
N PHE A 334 -10.48 -4.86 19.10
CA PHE A 334 -11.34 -4.47 17.96
C PHE A 334 -10.63 -3.54 16.97
N GLY A 335 -9.79 -2.62 17.44
CA GLY A 335 -8.95 -1.80 16.57
C GLY A 335 -7.92 -2.63 15.81
N LEU A 336 -7.28 -3.59 16.50
CA LEU A 336 -6.36 -4.54 15.86
C LEU A 336 -7.06 -5.40 14.80
N LEU A 337 -8.28 -5.88 15.06
CA LEU A 337 -9.08 -6.64 14.09
C LEU A 337 -9.47 -5.78 12.89
N ALA A 338 -9.79 -4.50 13.10
CA ALA A 338 -10.09 -3.56 12.02
C ALA A 338 -8.87 -3.34 11.13
N TRP A 339 -7.70 -3.08 11.72
CA TRP A 339 -6.43 -2.94 11.01
C TRP A 339 -6.03 -4.24 10.30
N ALA A 340 -6.06 -5.37 10.98
CA ALA A 340 -5.72 -6.66 10.39
C ALA A 340 -6.69 -7.02 9.26
N GLY A 341 -7.97 -6.73 9.41
CA GLY A 341 -9.01 -7.00 8.42
C GLY A 341 -8.74 -6.34 7.08
N ILE A 342 -8.38 -5.06 7.07
CA ILE A 342 -8.08 -4.32 5.83
C ILE A 342 -6.81 -4.80 5.12
N LEU A 343 -5.95 -5.58 5.78
CA LEU A 343 -4.78 -6.23 5.19
C LEU A 343 -5.08 -7.69 4.81
N VAL A 344 -5.60 -8.49 5.74
CA VAL A 344 -5.79 -9.94 5.56
C VAL A 344 -6.85 -10.25 4.51
N ALA A 345 -7.95 -9.51 4.45
CA ALA A 345 -9.01 -9.78 3.49
C ALA A 345 -8.57 -9.53 2.03
N PRO A 346 -7.93 -8.39 1.68
CA PRO A 346 -7.35 -8.19 0.35
C PRO A 346 -6.22 -9.18 0.06
N PHE A 347 -5.35 -9.48 1.02
CA PHE A 347 -4.32 -10.50 0.85
C PHE A 347 -4.92 -11.85 0.44
N ALA A 348 -5.93 -12.32 1.18
CA ALA A 348 -6.63 -13.58 0.87
C ALA A 348 -7.33 -13.54 -0.50
N PHE A 349 -7.88 -12.39 -0.89
CA PHE A 349 -8.46 -12.22 -2.23
C PHE A 349 -7.40 -12.39 -3.32
N PHE A 350 -6.28 -11.67 -3.22
CA PHE A 350 -5.21 -11.73 -4.23
C PHE A 350 -4.49 -13.07 -4.23
N ALA A 351 -4.27 -13.69 -3.08
CA ALA A 351 -3.67 -15.02 -2.98
C ALA A 351 -4.52 -16.08 -3.71
N ARG A 352 -5.86 -16.04 -3.53
CA ARG A 352 -6.77 -16.93 -4.27
C ARG A 352 -6.76 -16.64 -5.78
N ALA A 353 -6.72 -15.38 -6.17
CA ALA A 353 -6.65 -14.98 -7.57
C ALA A 353 -5.31 -15.42 -8.21
N LEU A 354 -4.22 -15.29 -7.48
CA LEU A 354 -2.88 -15.70 -7.90
C LEU A 354 -2.79 -17.23 -8.01
N GLY A 355 -3.31 -17.98 -7.02
CA GLY A 355 -3.35 -19.44 -7.03
C GLY A 355 -4.10 -20.00 -8.22
N ARG A 356 -5.24 -19.42 -8.59
CA ARG A 356 -6.01 -19.84 -9.78
C ARG A 356 -5.23 -19.63 -11.08
N GLY A 357 -4.48 -18.52 -11.19
CA GLY A 357 -3.65 -18.22 -12.35
C GLY A 357 -2.40 -19.11 -12.47
N ALA A 358 -1.81 -19.49 -11.34
CA ALA A 358 -0.57 -20.28 -11.29
C ALA A 358 -0.79 -21.81 -11.39
N TYR A 359 -1.96 -22.30 -10.95
CA TYR A 359 -2.19 -23.71 -10.65
C TYR A 359 -2.64 -24.57 -11.85
N ARG A 360 -2.90 -23.99 -13.02
CA ARG A 360 -3.37 -24.73 -14.19
C ARG A 360 -2.28 -25.51 -14.96
N GLY A 361 -1.12 -25.74 -14.35
CA GLY A 361 -0.14 -26.72 -14.88
C GLY A 361 0.49 -26.38 -16.23
N GLU A 362 -0.02 -25.37 -16.90
CA GLU A 362 0.42 -24.95 -18.23
C GLU A 362 1.68 -24.09 -18.12
N THR A 363 2.77 -24.62 -18.57
CA THR A 363 3.98 -23.85 -18.88
C THR A 363 4.08 -23.74 -20.39
N PRO A 364 4.04 -22.50 -20.94
CA PRO A 364 3.92 -21.17 -20.34
C PRO A 364 2.47 -20.86 -19.97
N LEU A 365 2.26 -19.98 -18.92
CA LEU A 365 0.95 -19.45 -18.59
C LEU A 365 0.20 -19.03 -19.86
N SER A 366 -1.00 -19.54 -20.07
CA SER A 366 -1.83 -19.10 -21.19
C SER A 366 -1.96 -17.56 -21.16
N PRO A 367 -2.13 -16.88 -22.29
CA PRO A 367 -2.32 -15.43 -22.30
C PRO A 367 -3.45 -14.95 -21.37
N GLN A 368 -4.46 -15.80 -21.15
CA GLN A 368 -5.59 -15.54 -20.27
C GLN A 368 -5.22 -15.71 -18.79
N ALA A 369 -4.51 -16.77 -18.42
CA ALA A 369 -4.01 -16.96 -17.04
C ALA A 369 -3.03 -15.84 -16.65
N ALA A 370 -2.23 -15.36 -17.60
CA ALA A 370 -1.36 -14.20 -17.42
C ALA A 370 -2.16 -12.91 -17.15
N GLN A 371 -3.38 -12.78 -17.67
CA GLN A 371 -4.23 -11.60 -17.43
C GLN A 371 -4.66 -11.45 -15.98
N GLN A 372 -4.94 -12.53 -15.27
CA GLN A 372 -5.29 -12.52 -13.87
C GLN A 372 -4.07 -12.49 -12.96
N PHE A 373 -2.98 -13.12 -13.38
CA PHE A 373 -1.78 -13.30 -12.58
C PHE A 373 -1.11 -11.98 -12.19
N ALA A 374 -0.86 -11.10 -13.15
CA ALA A 374 -0.10 -9.88 -12.89
C ALA A 374 -0.84 -8.88 -11.97
N PRO A 375 -2.15 -8.58 -12.13
CA PRO A 375 -2.88 -7.77 -11.17
C PRO A 375 -2.95 -8.41 -9.77
N ALA A 376 -3.06 -9.74 -9.67
CA ALA A 376 -3.08 -10.44 -8.40
C ALA A 376 -1.71 -10.38 -7.69
N LEU A 377 -0.61 -10.57 -8.44
CA LEU A 377 0.74 -10.40 -7.93
C LEU A 377 0.98 -8.96 -7.44
N ALA A 378 0.58 -7.95 -8.23
CA ALA A 378 0.68 -6.55 -7.85
C ALA A 378 -0.11 -6.27 -6.56
N GLY A 379 -1.33 -6.80 -6.44
CA GLY A 379 -2.16 -6.64 -5.23
C GLY A 379 -1.53 -7.28 -4.00
N MET A 380 -0.95 -8.47 -4.12
CA MET A 380 -0.21 -9.08 -3.01
C MET A 380 1.01 -8.25 -2.60
N LEU A 381 1.77 -7.73 -3.56
CA LEU A 381 2.93 -6.86 -3.29
C LEU A 381 2.53 -5.55 -2.60
N VAL A 382 1.40 -4.95 -2.98
CA VAL A 382 0.84 -3.78 -2.30
C VAL A 382 0.50 -4.10 -0.84
N VAL A 383 -0.22 -5.20 -0.59
CA VAL A 383 -0.62 -5.57 0.78
C VAL A 383 0.59 -5.92 1.65
N LEU A 384 1.54 -6.71 1.12
CA LEU A 384 2.77 -7.04 1.82
C LEU A 384 3.63 -5.81 2.09
N GLY A 385 3.69 -4.86 1.14
CA GLY A 385 4.34 -3.58 1.33
C GLY A 385 3.75 -2.81 2.50
N TYR A 386 2.44 -2.62 2.52
CA TYR A 386 1.76 -1.91 3.61
C TYR A 386 1.86 -2.60 4.97
N PHE A 387 1.74 -3.93 4.99
CA PHE A 387 2.02 -4.68 6.22
C PHE A 387 3.44 -4.40 6.74
N SER A 388 4.42 -4.44 5.86
CA SER A 388 5.83 -4.19 6.20
C SER A 388 6.08 -2.76 6.66
N PHE A 389 5.50 -1.76 5.97
CA PHE A 389 5.62 -0.35 6.37
C PHE A 389 5.05 -0.14 7.76
N GLY A 390 3.89 -0.77 8.05
CA GLY A 390 3.23 -0.73 9.35
C GLY A 390 4.03 -1.35 10.50
N LEU A 391 5.06 -2.15 10.24
CA LEU A 391 5.94 -2.68 11.31
C LEU A 391 6.90 -1.63 11.88
N THR A 392 7.20 -0.58 11.14
CA THR A 392 8.22 0.43 11.50
C THR A 392 7.71 1.86 11.47
N GLU A 393 6.47 2.06 11.02
CA GLU A 393 5.78 3.35 10.91
C GLU A 393 4.28 3.12 11.08
N VAL A 394 3.51 4.19 11.29
CA VAL A 394 2.05 4.13 11.23
C VAL A 394 1.61 4.66 9.86
N ILE A 395 1.73 3.82 8.81
CA ILE A 395 1.44 4.23 7.43
C ILE A 395 -0.03 4.66 7.24
N PHE A 396 -0.95 4.03 7.99
CA PHE A 396 -2.37 4.40 7.99
C PHE A 396 -2.68 5.68 8.79
N TRP A 397 -1.69 6.26 9.50
CA TRP A 397 -1.80 7.62 10.05
C TRP A 397 -1.92 8.67 8.95
N SER A 398 -1.19 8.47 7.85
CA SER A 398 -1.27 9.34 6.69
C SER A 398 -2.57 9.14 5.92
N LEU A 399 -3.41 10.19 5.82
CA LEU A 399 -4.61 10.16 4.99
C LEU A 399 -4.30 9.77 3.53
N LYS A 400 -3.23 10.32 2.97
CA LYS A 400 -2.80 10.02 1.59
C LYS A 400 -2.31 8.58 1.46
N GLY A 401 -1.58 8.06 2.46
CA GLY A 401 -1.16 6.66 2.53
C GLY A 401 -2.37 5.72 2.55
N SER A 402 -3.35 5.99 3.41
CA SER A 402 -4.58 5.19 3.52
C SER A 402 -5.40 5.18 2.23
N MET A 403 -5.58 6.36 1.62
CA MET A 403 -6.32 6.48 0.35
C MET A 403 -5.61 5.80 -0.82
N PHE A 404 -4.27 5.94 -0.91
CA PHE A 404 -3.48 5.27 -1.94
C PHE A 404 -3.62 3.75 -1.84
N TYR A 405 -3.51 3.21 -0.62
CA TYR A 405 -3.71 1.78 -0.36
C TYR A 405 -5.05 1.28 -0.88
N ALA A 406 -6.13 1.90 -0.41
CA ALA A 406 -7.48 1.48 -0.73
C ALA A 406 -7.76 1.57 -2.25
N LEU A 407 -7.41 2.69 -2.88
CA LEU A 407 -7.59 2.86 -4.33
C LEU A 407 -6.80 1.81 -5.11
N MET A 408 -5.54 1.55 -4.75
CA MET A 408 -4.72 0.56 -5.44
C MET A 408 -5.28 -0.86 -5.27
N VAL A 409 -5.70 -1.23 -4.05
CA VAL A 409 -6.33 -2.52 -3.76
C VAL A 409 -7.60 -2.69 -4.60
N PHE A 410 -8.53 -1.75 -4.56
CA PHE A 410 -9.80 -1.87 -5.26
C PHE A 410 -9.66 -1.81 -6.79
N LEU A 411 -8.72 -1.02 -7.32
CA LEU A 411 -8.39 -1.02 -8.75
C LEU A 411 -7.87 -2.39 -9.20
N LEU A 412 -6.88 -2.94 -8.49
CA LEU A 412 -6.29 -4.24 -8.81
C LEU A 412 -7.29 -5.38 -8.65
N MET A 413 -8.20 -5.30 -7.67
CA MET A 413 -9.33 -6.23 -7.55
C MET A 413 -10.23 -6.19 -8.79
N GLY A 414 -10.59 -4.99 -9.27
CA GLY A 414 -11.40 -4.84 -10.49
C GLY A 414 -10.75 -5.49 -11.71
N PHE A 415 -9.43 -5.33 -11.87
CA PHE A 415 -8.69 -5.98 -12.96
C PHE A 415 -8.63 -7.50 -12.80
N CYS A 416 -8.48 -8.04 -11.59
CA CYS A 416 -8.52 -9.48 -11.34
C CYS A 416 -9.89 -10.08 -11.69
N LEU A 417 -10.97 -9.39 -11.33
CA LEU A 417 -12.35 -9.85 -11.59
C LEU A 417 -12.70 -9.81 -13.08
N ASN A 418 -12.30 -8.75 -13.80
CA ASN A 418 -12.46 -8.68 -15.25
C ASN A 418 -11.74 -9.82 -15.98
N ALA A 419 -10.54 -10.18 -15.53
CA ALA A 419 -9.78 -11.29 -16.10
C ALA A 419 -10.46 -12.64 -15.81
N LYS A 420 -11.05 -12.83 -14.62
CA LYS A 420 -11.81 -14.04 -14.25
C LYS A 420 -13.04 -14.22 -15.13
N ALA A 421 -13.85 -13.17 -15.31
CA ALA A 421 -15.06 -13.23 -16.15
C ALA A 421 -14.75 -13.63 -17.60
N ASN A 422 -13.62 -13.16 -18.16
CA ASN A 422 -13.19 -13.57 -19.51
C ASN A 422 -12.75 -15.04 -19.59
N LEU A 423 -12.31 -15.64 -18.49
CA LEU A 423 -11.95 -17.07 -18.42
C LEU A 423 -13.21 -17.96 -18.35
N ASP A 424 -14.17 -17.57 -17.52
CA ASP A 424 -15.40 -18.35 -17.31
C ASP A 424 -16.26 -18.38 -18.58
N ASN A 425 -16.35 -17.27 -19.32
CA ASN A 425 -17.09 -17.20 -20.59
C ASN A 425 -16.50 -18.05 -21.73
N LYS A 426 -15.20 -18.39 -21.69
CA LYS A 426 -14.55 -19.24 -22.70
C LYS A 426 -14.65 -20.74 -22.41
N HIS A 427 -14.98 -21.11 -21.18
CA HIS A 427 -15.18 -22.52 -20.79
C HIS A 427 -16.66 -22.93 -20.84
N GLY A 428 -17.57 -21.97 -21.00
CA GLY A 428 -18.99 -22.22 -21.20
C GLY A 428 -19.44 -22.27 -22.68
N GLN A 429 -18.50 -22.05 -23.61
CA GLN A 429 -18.66 -22.25 -25.05
C GLN A 429 -17.87 -23.50 -25.48
#